data_8a6ee213d2ec907a25a89803c73bdc71
#
_entry.id   8a6ee213d2ec907a25a89803c73bdc71
#
_cell.length_a   1.000
_cell.length_b   1.000
_cell.length_c   1.000
_cell.angle_alpha   90.00
_cell.angle_beta   90.00
_cell.angle_gamma   90.00
#
_symmetry.space_group_name_H-M   'P 1'
#
loop_
_entity.id
_entity.type
_entity.pdbx_description
1 polymer ?
#
loop_
_entity_poly.entity_id
_entity_poly.type
_entity_poly.pdbx_seq_one_letter_code
_entity_poly.pdbx_strand_id
1 'polypeptide(L)'
;KMMNSELFVFLDDVQFRKKGWQNRNRIRTNKGTALLSVPVHAHLYPNINKIVIDNDKNWSSKHKKSILYNYTPAPYFEEFKNSIEVLFEKKFECLIDLNTEIIKFVMNELEIKPKIIFSSDLKISQNGSDKVLGICKALNADYYVTGTSWAKSHLKIEDFKKSNITVKFQEFQHPIYTQIHGKFIPKMSVIDLLFNHGKKGTKEILQNSIVTSS
;
A
#
# COMPACT_ATOMS: atom_id res chain seq x y z
N LYS A 1 -2.90 7.96 3.57
CA LYS A 1 -4.12 8.33 2.84
C LYS A 1 -5.34 7.60 3.40
N MET A 2 -5.38 6.27 3.43
CA MET A 2 -6.51 5.50 3.95
C MET A 2 -6.99 5.95 5.33
N MET A 3 -6.09 6.35 6.23
CA MET A 3 -6.44 6.85 7.57
C MET A 3 -7.22 8.18 7.56
N ASN A 4 -7.13 8.94 6.46
CA ASN A 4 -7.72 10.28 6.31
C ASN A 4 -8.73 10.32 5.15
N SER A 5 -9.34 9.20 4.83
CA SER A 5 -10.31 9.09 3.75
C SER A 5 -11.50 8.25 4.20
N GLU A 6 -12.71 8.68 3.90
CA GLU A 6 -13.94 7.89 4.10
C GLU A 6 -14.04 6.78 3.03
N LEU A 7 -13.53 7.08 1.83
CA LEU A 7 -13.52 6.19 0.69
C LEU A 7 -12.13 6.12 0.08
N PHE A 8 -11.67 4.92 -0.24
CA PHE A 8 -10.38 4.69 -0.89
C PHE A 8 -10.57 3.86 -2.17
N VAL A 9 -10.05 4.38 -3.29
CA VAL A 9 -10.13 3.69 -4.58
C VAL A 9 -8.80 3.05 -4.92
N PHE A 10 -8.81 1.73 -5.12
CA PHE A 10 -7.69 1.04 -5.74
C PHE A 10 -7.69 1.26 -7.25
N LEU A 11 -6.63 1.86 -7.78
CA LEU A 11 -6.42 2.00 -9.23
C LEU A 11 -5.86 0.68 -9.78
N ASP A 12 -6.73 -0.31 -9.97
CA ASP A 12 -6.38 -1.65 -10.39
C ASP A 12 -6.35 -1.82 -11.92
N ASP A 13 -7.03 -0.97 -12.64
CA ASP A 13 -7.13 -0.94 -14.11
C ASP A 13 -6.14 0.04 -14.79
N VAL A 14 -5.02 0.31 -14.12
CA VAL A 14 -3.89 1.07 -14.67
C VAL A 14 -2.70 0.15 -14.93
N GLN A 15 -1.80 0.57 -15.81
CA GLN A 15 -0.67 -0.23 -16.26
C GLN A 15 0.27 -0.64 -15.12
N PHE A 16 0.65 -1.91 -15.08
CA PHE A 16 1.66 -2.44 -14.17
C PHE A 16 3.06 -1.91 -14.51
N ARG A 17 3.82 -1.52 -13.49
CA ARG A 17 5.21 -1.03 -13.64
C ARG A 17 6.21 -2.08 -13.17
N LYS A 18 6.94 -2.71 -14.07
CA LYS A 18 7.90 -3.80 -13.82
C LYS A 18 8.92 -3.52 -12.72
N LYS A 19 9.36 -2.30 -12.52
CA LYS A 19 10.30 -1.91 -11.45
C LYS A 19 9.62 -1.09 -10.34
N GLY A 20 8.29 -1.04 -10.33
CA GLY A 20 7.49 -0.34 -9.31
C GLY A 20 7.43 -1.12 -7.98
N TRP A 21 6.68 -0.58 -7.04
CA TRP A 21 6.46 -1.18 -5.72
C TRP A 21 5.17 -2.02 -5.64
N GLN A 22 4.55 -2.34 -6.77
CA GLN A 22 3.28 -3.04 -6.83
C GLN A 22 3.38 -4.52 -6.46
N ASN A 23 4.54 -5.15 -6.72
CA ASN A 23 4.78 -6.57 -6.42
C ASN A 23 5.97 -6.80 -5.49
N ARG A 24 6.45 -5.77 -4.79
CA ARG A 24 7.61 -5.91 -3.89
C ARG A 24 7.56 -4.94 -2.72
N ASN A 25 8.26 -5.29 -1.64
CA ASN A 25 8.47 -4.41 -0.51
C ASN A 25 9.78 -4.77 0.22
N ARG A 26 10.23 -3.93 1.14
CA ARG A 26 11.45 -4.12 1.92
C ARG A 26 11.11 -4.50 3.35
N ILE A 27 11.87 -5.41 3.91
CA ILE A 27 11.87 -5.74 5.33
C ILE A 27 13.24 -5.46 5.94
N ARG A 28 13.26 -5.24 7.25
CA ARG A 28 14.49 -5.10 8.04
C ARG A 28 15.12 -6.47 8.28
N THR A 29 16.45 -6.54 8.24
CA THR A 29 17.24 -7.73 8.55
C THR A 29 18.45 -7.36 9.39
N ASN A 30 19.12 -8.35 9.98
CA ASN A 30 20.35 -8.12 10.75
C ASN A 30 21.54 -7.62 9.88
N LYS A 31 21.47 -7.83 8.55
CA LYS A 31 22.48 -7.35 7.58
C LYS A 31 22.04 -6.08 6.83
N GLY A 32 20.96 -5.44 7.24
CA GLY A 32 20.41 -4.27 6.57
C GLY A 32 18.97 -4.47 6.13
N THR A 33 18.71 -4.65 4.86
CA THR A 33 17.35 -4.82 4.31
C THR A 33 17.28 -5.99 3.33
N ALA A 34 16.13 -6.63 3.23
CA ALA A 34 15.82 -7.59 2.18
C ALA A 34 14.64 -7.09 1.34
N LEU A 35 14.74 -7.23 0.02
CA LEU A 35 13.67 -6.96 -0.91
C LEU A 35 12.87 -8.24 -1.14
N LEU A 36 11.63 -8.27 -0.70
CA LEU A 36 10.68 -9.33 -0.98
C LEU A 36 9.92 -8.98 -2.26
N SER A 37 10.03 -9.83 -3.28
CA SER A 37 9.38 -9.63 -4.57
C SER A 37 8.51 -10.83 -4.92
N VAL A 38 7.24 -10.59 -5.21
CA VAL A 38 6.33 -11.60 -5.74
C VAL A 38 6.63 -11.77 -7.23
N PRO A 39 6.98 -12.97 -7.68
CA PRO A 39 7.21 -13.23 -9.10
C PRO A 39 5.88 -13.17 -9.87
N VAL A 40 5.87 -12.55 -11.02
CA VAL A 40 4.64 -12.35 -11.81
C VAL A 40 4.87 -12.54 -13.30
N HIS A 41 3.85 -12.98 -14.01
CA HIS A 41 3.77 -12.98 -15.46
C HIS A 41 3.25 -11.61 -15.93
N ALA A 42 4.15 -10.73 -16.35
CA ALA A 42 3.84 -9.35 -16.77
C ALA A 42 4.24 -9.12 -18.24
N HIS A 43 3.81 -10.02 -19.13
CA HIS A 43 4.07 -9.87 -20.56
C HIS A 43 3.25 -8.71 -21.12
N LEU A 44 3.87 -7.83 -21.91
CA LEU A 44 3.25 -6.65 -22.52
C LEU A 44 2.68 -5.61 -21.52
N TYR A 45 3.12 -5.66 -20.25
CA TYR A 45 2.72 -4.69 -19.20
C TYR A 45 1.20 -4.48 -19.09
N PRO A 46 0.42 -5.51 -18.84
CA PRO A 46 -1.03 -5.38 -18.69
C PRO A 46 -1.39 -4.53 -17.47
N ASN A 47 -2.68 -4.24 -17.31
CA ASN A 47 -3.20 -3.58 -16.12
C ASN A 47 -2.96 -4.44 -14.86
N ILE A 48 -2.89 -3.79 -13.69
CA ILE A 48 -2.58 -4.43 -12.41
C ILE A 48 -3.54 -5.59 -12.10
N ASN A 49 -4.84 -5.41 -12.38
CA ASN A 49 -5.87 -6.43 -12.17
C ASN A 49 -5.79 -7.67 -13.09
N LYS A 50 -4.88 -7.64 -14.08
CA LYS A 50 -4.61 -8.76 -14.99
C LYS A 50 -3.25 -9.41 -14.75
N ILE A 51 -2.54 -9.01 -13.71
CA ILE A 51 -1.24 -9.57 -13.38
C ILE A 51 -1.44 -10.90 -12.63
N VAL A 52 -0.95 -11.97 -13.24
CA VAL A 52 -0.94 -13.32 -12.67
C VAL A 52 0.37 -13.55 -11.91
N ILE A 53 0.28 -14.19 -10.74
CA ILE A 53 1.43 -14.57 -9.92
C ILE A 53 2.06 -15.84 -10.50
N ASP A 54 3.40 -15.87 -10.58
CA ASP A 54 4.16 -17.07 -10.93
C ASP A 54 4.31 -17.94 -9.66
N ASN A 55 3.34 -18.80 -9.43
CA ASN A 55 3.28 -19.63 -8.22
C ASN A 55 4.28 -20.80 -8.23
N ASP A 56 4.91 -21.12 -9.37
CA ASP A 56 5.95 -22.16 -9.48
C ASP A 56 7.25 -21.77 -8.73
N LYS A 57 7.43 -20.50 -8.44
CA LYS A 57 8.64 -19.97 -7.78
C LYS A 57 8.69 -20.18 -6.26
N ASN A 58 7.70 -20.82 -5.64
CA ASN A 58 7.62 -21.00 -4.18
C ASN A 58 7.91 -19.72 -3.38
N TRP A 59 7.42 -18.60 -3.88
CA TRP A 59 7.67 -17.26 -3.31
C TRP A 59 7.04 -17.08 -1.93
N SER A 60 5.81 -17.59 -1.74
CA SER A 60 5.04 -17.44 -0.50
C SER A 60 5.79 -18.02 0.70
N SER A 61 6.26 -19.25 0.62
CA SER A 61 7.06 -19.90 1.66
C SER A 61 8.36 -19.15 1.96
N LYS A 62 9.05 -18.64 0.91
CA LYS A 62 10.27 -17.84 1.07
C LYS A 62 10.01 -16.53 1.80
N HIS A 63 8.94 -15.81 1.43
CA HIS A 63 8.56 -14.56 2.09
C HIS A 63 8.15 -14.81 3.55
N LYS A 64 7.28 -15.81 3.81
CA LYS A 64 6.89 -16.20 5.16
C LYS A 64 8.11 -16.46 6.04
N LYS A 65 9.01 -17.35 5.60
CA LYS A 65 10.24 -17.68 6.34
C LYS A 65 11.12 -16.45 6.58
N SER A 66 11.29 -15.60 5.56
CA SER A 66 12.12 -14.40 5.68
C SER A 66 11.54 -13.40 6.69
N ILE A 67 10.23 -13.18 6.69
CA ILE A 67 9.56 -12.28 7.63
C ILE A 67 9.69 -12.86 9.06
N LEU A 68 9.27 -14.09 9.27
CA LEU A 68 9.29 -14.69 10.60
C LEU A 68 10.70 -14.73 11.18
N TYR A 69 11.69 -15.18 10.39
CA TYR A 69 13.08 -15.27 10.85
C TYR A 69 13.64 -13.91 11.27
N ASN A 70 13.42 -12.86 10.47
CA ASN A 70 14.03 -11.56 10.74
C ASN A 70 13.32 -10.80 11.87
N TYR A 71 12.02 -11.02 12.10
CA TYR A 71 11.25 -10.31 13.12
C TYR A 71 11.05 -11.09 14.43
N THR A 72 11.54 -12.32 14.56
CA THR A 72 11.49 -13.08 15.82
C THR A 72 11.95 -12.28 17.05
N PRO A 73 13.02 -11.45 17.00
CA PRO A 73 13.43 -10.67 18.17
C PRO A 73 12.62 -9.40 18.39
N ALA A 74 11.60 -9.10 17.58
CA ALA A 74 10.82 -7.87 17.71
C ALA A 74 9.83 -7.95 18.89
N PRO A 75 9.61 -6.84 19.62
CA PRO A 75 8.80 -6.83 20.85
C PRO A 75 7.37 -7.32 20.68
N TYR A 76 6.77 -7.11 19.50
CA TYR A 76 5.39 -7.48 19.19
C TYR A 76 5.31 -8.64 18.20
N PHE A 77 6.36 -9.46 18.08
CA PHE A 77 6.41 -10.56 17.13
C PHE A 77 5.25 -11.56 17.30
N GLU A 78 5.03 -12.01 18.53
CA GLU A 78 3.99 -13.01 18.82
C GLU A 78 2.57 -12.48 18.56
N GLU A 79 2.35 -11.17 18.62
CA GLU A 79 1.06 -10.55 18.30
C GLU A 79 0.63 -10.76 16.85
N PHE A 80 1.61 -10.75 15.92
CA PHE A 80 1.33 -10.78 14.47
C PHE A 80 1.76 -12.07 13.78
N LYS A 81 2.55 -12.92 14.43
CA LYS A 81 3.10 -14.14 13.86
C LYS A 81 2.03 -15.02 13.20
N ASN A 82 1.01 -15.39 13.96
CA ASN A 82 -0.05 -16.27 13.46
C ASN A 82 -0.80 -15.65 12.27
N SER A 83 -1.10 -14.36 12.33
CA SER A 83 -1.77 -13.66 11.22
C SER A 83 -0.93 -13.63 9.95
N ILE A 84 0.39 -13.47 10.07
CA ILE A 84 1.32 -13.55 8.94
C ILE A 84 1.39 -14.98 8.39
N GLU A 85 1.44 -16.00 9.25
CA GLU A 85 1.44 -17.40 8.82
C GLU A 85 0.19 -17.75 8.02
N VAL A 86 -1.00 -17.42 8.54
CA VAL A 86 -2.28 -17.63 7.87
C VAL A 86 -2.37 -16.87 6.55
N LEU A 87 -1.88 -15.63 6.49
CA LEU A 87 -1.87 -14.83 5.27
C LEU A 87 -1.07 -15.52 4.15
N PHE A 88 0.11 -16.04 4.45
CA PHE A 88 0.98 -16.68 3.47
C PHE A 88 0.63 -18.16 3.19
N GLU A 89 -0.33 -18.75 3.89
CA GLU A 89 -0.90 -20.06 3.57
C GLU A 89 -2.00 -19.98 2.52
N LYS A 90 -2.61 -18.80 2.37
CA LYS A 90 -3.59 -18.56 1.31
C LYS A 90 -2.94 -18.64 -0.07
N LYS A 91 -3.69 -19.15 -1.03
CA LYS A 91 -3.27 -19.17 -2.45
C LYS A 91 -3.88 -17.99 -3.18
N PHE A 92 -3.08 -17.32 -3.98
CA PHE A 92 -3.50 -16.20 -4.81
C PHE A 92 -3.07 -16.43 -6.25
N GLU A 93 -4.00 -16.31 -7.18
CA GLU A 93 -3.73 -16.35 -8.62
C GLU A 93 -3.33 -14.96 -9.14
N CYS A 94 -4.05 -13.92 -8.72
CA CYS A 94 -3.82 -12.56 -9.17
C CYS A 94 -3.08 -11.72 -8.14
N LEU A 95 -2.20 -10.83 -8.64
CA LEU A 95 -1.43 -9.90 -7.78
C LEU A 95 -2.35 -8.93 -7.03
N ILE A 96 -3.46 -8.51 -7.63
CA ILE A 96 -4.39 -7.58 -7.00
C ILE A 96 -5.06 -8.20 -5.76
N ASP A 97 -5.39 -9.49 -5.80
CA ASP A 97 -6.02 -10.19 -4.69
C ASP A 97 -5.06 -10.30 -3.51
N LEU A 98 -3.81 -10.69 -3.76
CA LEU A 98 -2.75 -10.71 -2.75
C LEU A 98 -2.55 -9.33 -2.13
N ASN A 99 -2.40 -8.29 -2.95
CA ASN A 99 -2.18 -6.93 -2.47
C ASN A 99 -3.36 -6.44 -1.63
N THR A 100 -4.58 -6.71 -2.07
CA THR A 100 -5.80 -6.33 -1.36
C THR A 100 -5.88 -7.03 0.00
N GLU A 101 -5.55 -8.31 0.05
CA GLU A 101 -5.56 -9.08 1.30
C GLU A 101 -4.51 -8.58 2.30
N ILE A 102 -3.27 -8.30 1.83
CA ILE A 102 -2.22 -7.71 2.67
C ILE A 102 -2.64 -6.34 3.20
N ILE A 103 -3.23 -5.50 2.36
CA ILE A 103 -3.69 -4.17 2.76
C ILE A 103 -4.84 -4.27 3.77
N LYS A 104 -5.81 -5.18 3.54
CA LYS A 104 -6.90 -5.43 4.48
C LYS A 104 -6.39 -5.93 5.83
N PHE A 105 -5.39 -6.82 5.83
CA PHE A 105 -4.71 -7.23 7.07
C PHE A 105 -4.20 -6.01 7.83
N VAL A 106 -3.40 -5.14 7.21
CA VAL A 106 -2.86 -3.94 7.86
C VAL A 106 -3.98 -2.99 8.32
N MET A 107 -5.03 -2.82 7.51
CA MET A 107 -6.17 -1.98 7.88
C MET A 107 -6.89 -2.50 9.12
N ASN A 108 -7.09 -3.81 9.21
CA ASN A 108 -7.72 -4.44 10.36
C ASN A 108 -6.87 -4.26 11.63
N GLU A 109 -5.55 -4.50 11.53
CA GLU A 109 -4.64 -4.34 12.65
C GLU A 109 -4.57 -2.88 13.16
N LEU A 110 -4.72 -1.90 12.27
CA LEU A 110 -4.70 -0.47 12.60
C LEU A 110 -6.10 0.13 12.81
N GLU A 111 -7.16 -0.67 12.71
CA GLU A 111 -8.55 -0.23 12.80
C GLU A 111 -8.88 0.92 11.82
N ILE A 112 -8.36 0.84 10.60
CA ILE A 112 -8.62 1.77 9.51
C ILE A 112 -9.75 1.20 8.67
N LYS A 113 -10.86 1.95 8.51
CA LYS A 113 -12.10 1.42 7.91
C LYS A 113 -12.67 2.30 6.79
N PRO A 114 -11.89 2.79 5.81
CA PRO A 114 -12.49 3.46 4.66
C PRO A 114 -13.29 2.46 3.83
N LYS A 115 -14.33 2.94 3.17
CA LYS A 115 -14.99 2.17 2.11
C LYS A 115 -14.00 1.94 0.97
N ILE A 116 -13.84 0.69 0.52
CA ILE A 116 -12.94 0.33 -0.59
C ILE A 116 -13.75 0.11 -1.86
N ILE A 117 -13.27 0.69 -2.97
CA ILE A 117 -13.80 0.51 -4.32
C ILE A 117 -12.63 0.24 -5.26
N PHE A 118 -12.83 -0.56 -6.30
CA PHE A 118 -11.87 -0.73 -7.39
C PHE A 118 -12.23 0.19 -8.56
N SER A 119 -11.23 0.82 -9.17
CA SER A 119 -11.49 1.72 -10.30
C SER A 119 -12.04 0.99 -11.52
N SER A 120 -11.74 -0.29 -11.68
CA SER A 120 -12.31 -1.15 -12.73
C SER A 120 -13.83 -1.28 -12.64
N ASP A 121 -14.41 -1.24 -11.44
CA ASP A 121 -15.87 -1.32 -11.23
C ASP A 121 -16.59 -0.08 -11.77
N LEU A 122 -15.90 1.05 -11.84
CA LEU A 122 -16.46 2.33 -12.29
C LEU A 122 -16.46 2.49 -13.82
N LYS A 123 -15.79 1.59 -14.54
CA LYS A 123 -15.72 1.54 -16.02
C LYS A 123 -15.31 2.87 -16.67
N ILE A 124 -14.39 3.60 -16.05
CA ILE A 124 -13.87 4.89 -16.52
C ILE A 124 -12.71 4.64 -17.48
N SER A 125 -12.91 5.00 -18.76
CA SER A 125 -11.96 4.74 -19.84
C SER A 125 -10.80 5.74 -19.97
N GLN A 126 -10.93 6.93 -19.35
CA GLN A 126 -9.91 7.98 -19.38
C GLN A 126 -8.62 7.54 -18.68
N ASN A 127 -7.54 8.28 -18.92
CA ASN A 127 -6.24 8.02 -18.31
C ASN A 127 -5.73 9.23 -17.52
N GLY A 128 -4.70 9.01 -16.68
CA GLY A 128 -4.02 10.08 -15.95
C GLY A 128 -4.96 10.92 -15.07
N SER A 129 -4.85 12.24 -15.18
CA SER A 129 -5.66 13.20 -14.43
C SER A 129 -7.15 13.08 -14.73
N ASP A 130 -7.50 12.85 -15.99
CA ASP A 130 -8.91 12.80 -16.44
C ASP A 130 -9.61 11.54 -15.87
N LYS A 131 -8.88 10.42 -15.73
CA LYS A 131 -9.38 9.23 -15.03
C LYS A 131 -9.67 9.52 -13.57
N VAL A 132 -8.74 10.17 -12.87
CA VAL A 132 -8.92 10.50 -11.44
C VAL A 132 -10.10 11.44 -11.25
N LEU A 133 -10.24 12.46 -12.11
CA LEU A 133 -11.39 13.36 -12.09
C LEU A 133 -12.71 12.62 -12.36
N GLY A 134 -12.70 11.73 -13.35
CA GLY A 134 -13.87 10.88 -13.66
C GLY A 134 -14.30 10.02 -12.49
N ILE A 135 -13.33 9.41 -11.76
CA ILE A 135 -13.58 8.64 -10.53
C ILE A 135 -14.21 9.52 -9.47
N CYS A 136 -13.65 10.70 -9.21
CA CYS A 136 -14.18 11.63 -8.22
C CYS A 136 -15.62 12.04 -8.54
N LYS A 137 -15.92 12.33 -9.81
CA LYS A 137 -17.29 12.67 -10.27
C LYS A 137 -18.26 11.50 -10.09
N ALA A 138 -17.87 10.29 -10.51
CA ALA A 138 -18.72 9.10 -10.40
C ALA A 138 -19.05 8.74 -8.94
N LEU A 139 -18.21 9.15 -8.01
CA LEU A 139 -18.37 8.91 -6.58
C LEU A 139 -18.91 10.12 -5.81
N ASN A 140 -19.28 11.20 -6.50
CA ASN A 140 -19.76 12.46 -5.91
C ASN A 140 -18.82 12.98 -4.80
N ALA A 141 -17.51 12.97 -5.07
CA ALA A 141 -16.53 13.39 -4.10
C ALA A 141 -16.40 14.91 -4.00
N ASP A 142 -16.48 15.47 -2.80
CA ASP A 142 -16.19 16.89 -2.53
C ASP A 142 -14.68 17.14 -2.47
N TYR A 143 -13.91 16.13 -2.05
CA TYR A 143 -12.47 16.22 -1.85
C TYR A 143 -11.71 15.07 -2.49
N TYR A 144 -10.57 15.38 -3.08
CA TYR A 144 -9.60 14.39 -3.53
C TYR A 144 -8.29 14.52 -2.76
N VAL A 145 -7.95 13.50 -1.97
CA VAL A 145 -6.70 13.47 -1.19
C VAL A 145 -5.60 12.78 -1.98
N THR A 146 -4.54 13.52 -2.30
CA THR A 146 -3.42 13.02 -3.10
C THR A 146 -2.06 13.28 -2.42
N GLY A 147 -1.02 12.57 -2.87
CA GLY A 147 0.37 12.89 -2.50
C GLY A 147 0.92 13.99 -3.38
N THR A 148 1.92 14.71 -2.88
CA THR A 148 2.49 15.89 -3.55
C THR A 148 3.28 15.55 -4.81
N SER A 149 4.05 14.46 -4.83
CA SER A 149 5.05 14.21 -5.88
C SER A 149 4.46 14.03 -7.29
N TRP A 150 3.48 13.12 -7.45
CA TRP A 150 2.85 12.89 -8.74
C TRP A 150 1.85 13.99 -9.09
N ALA A 151 1.05 14.41 -8.12
CA ALA A 151 -0.06 15.33 -8.35
C ALA A 151 0.42 16.72 -8.81
N LYS A 152 1.49 17.26 -8.21
CA LYS A 152 2.04 18.57 -8.62
C LYS A 152 2.45 18.61 -10.11
N SER A 153 2.86 17.48 -10.68
CA SER A 153 3.38 17.43 -12.06
C SER A 153 2.35 16.98 -13.10
N HIS A 154 1.29 16.24 -12.67
CA HIS A 154 0.43 15.54 -13.62
C HIS A 154 -1.07 15.83 -13.44
N LEU A 155 -1.48 16.44 -12.31
CA LEU A 155 -2.87 16.70 -12.04
C LEU A 155 -3.29 18.05 -12.66
N LYS A 156 -4.36 18.03 -13.43
CA LYS A 156 -5.00 19.23 -13.98
C LYS A 156 -5.93 19.85 -12.92
N ILE A 157 -5.36 20.49 -11.90
CA ILE A 157 -6.08 20.98 -10.69
C ILE A 157 -7.28 21.86 -11.03
N GLU A 158 -7.15 22.72 -12.05
CA GLU A 158 -8.23 23.61 -12.48
C GLU A 158 -9.49 22.84 -12.95
N ASP A 159 -9.35 21.64 -13.51
CA ASP A 159 -10.49 20.83 -13.94
C ASP A 159 -11.25 20.23 -12.74
N PHE A 160 -10.54 19.92 -11.64
CA PHE A 160 -11.16 19.53 -10.37
C PHE A 160 -11.94 20.71 -9.78
N LYS A 161 -11.33 21.89 -9.74
CA LYS A 161 -11.94 23.12 -9.23
C LYS A 161 -13.21 23.50 -10.01
N LYS A 162 -13.18 23.44 -11.34
CA LYS A 162 -14.35 23.65 -12.21
C LYS A 162 -15.47 22.64 -11.95
N SER A 163 -15.12 21.48 -11.38
CA SER A 163 -16.07 20.42 -11.04
C SER A 163 -16.48 20.46 -9.56
N ASN A 164 -16.18 21.54 -8.84
CA ASN A 164 -16.43 21.72 -7.40
C ASN A 164 -15.76 20.64 -6.52
N ILE A 165 -14.61 20.10 -6.96
CA ILE A 165 -13.86 19.12 -6.20
C ILE A 165 -12.58 19.76 -5.68
N THR A 166 -12.40 19.81 -4.37
CA THR A 166 -11.20 20.35 -3.73
C THR A 166 -10.08 19.31 -3.68
N VAL A 167 -8.92 19.64 -4.25
CA VAL A 167 -7.73 18.78 -4.16
C VAL A 167 -6.97 19.10 -2.87
N LYS A 168 -6.84 18.11 -1.98
CA LYS A 168 -6.05 18.21 -0.75
C LYS A 168 -4.74 17.46 -0.91
N PHE A 169 -3.63 18.12 -0.62
CA PHE A 169 -2.31 17.49 -0.67
C PHE A 169 -1.94 16.92 0.69
N GLN A 170 -1.59 15.65 0.71
CA GLN A 170 -1.08 14.97 1.89
C GLN A 170 0.42 14.77 1.75
N GLU A 171 1.20 15.34 2.66
CA GLU A 171 2.62 15.06 2.82
C GLU A 171 2.81 14.01 3.92
N PHE A 172 3.71 13.08 3.65
CA PHE A 172 4.11 12.07 4.63
C PHE A 172 5.56 12.34 5.01
N GLN A 173 5.76 12.82 6.22
CA GLN A 173 7.08 12.96 6.82
C GLN A 173 7.48 11.60 7.38
N HIS A 174 8.47 10.96 6.76
CA HIS A 174 8.86 9.62 7.16
C HIS A 174 9.33 9.62 8.62
N PRO A 175 8.66 8.89 9.53
CA PRO A 175 9.02 8.89 10.94
C PRO A 175 10.35 8.17 11.16
N ILE A 176 11.09 8.63 12.17
CA ILE A 176 12.19 7.88 12.75
C ILE A 176 11.63 7.13 13.96
N TYR A 177 11.84 5.84 14.02
CA TYR A 177 11.34 4.97 15.08
C TYR A 177 12.34 3.88 15.41
N THR A 178 12.23 3.28 16.59
CA THR A 178 13.08 2.18 17.02
C THR A 178 12.83 0.95 16.16
N GLN A 179 13.90 0.40 15.59
CA GLN A 179 13.88 -0.85 14.81
C GLN A 179 14.77 -1.88 15.50
N ILE A 180 14.40 -3.15 15.38
CA ILE A 180 15.35 -4.24 15.65
C ILE A 180 16.54 -4.16 14.68
N HIS A 181 17.66 -4.80 15.04
CA HIS A 181 18.88 -4.89 14.22
C HIS A 181 19.64 -3.57 14.00
N GLY A 182 19.77 -2.71 15.01
CA GLY A 182 20.71 -1.59 15.03
C GLY A 182 20.14 -0.27 14.51
N LYS A 183 20.94 0.49 13.76
CA LYS A 183 20.55 1.83 13.32
C LYS A 183 19.33 1.85 12.42
N PHE A 184 18.51 2.90 12.54
CA PHE A 184 17.31 3.10 11.73
C PHE A 184 17.62 3.10 10.23
N ILE A 185 16.81 2.36 9.47
CA ILE A 185 16.80 2.37 8.00
C ILE A 185 15.39 2.73 7.52
N PRO A 186 15.23 3.82 6.76
CA PRO A 186 13.91 4.29 6.30
C PRO A 186 13.31 3.42 5.18
N LYS A 187 12.03 3.64 4.89
CA LYS A 187 11.30 3.06 3.77
C LYS A 187 11.15 1.54 3.83
N MET A 188 10.95 1.02 5.04
CA MET A 188 10.55 -0.37 5.25
C MET A 188 9.04 -0.54 5.03
N SER A 189 8.62 -1.78 4.86
CA SER A 189 7.21 -2.16 4.89
C SER A 189 6.57 -1.76 6.23
N VAL A 190 5.28 -1.45 6.23
CA VAL A 190 4.54 -1.12 7.46
C VAL A 190 4.54 -2.24 8.50
N ILE A 191 4.77 -3.49 8.10
CA ILE A 191 4.95 -4.60 9.05
C ILE A 191 6.16 -4.40 9.96
N ASP A 192 7.18 -3.65 9.50
CA ASP A 192 8.32 -3.29 10.35
C ASP A 192 7.88 -2.43 11.54
N LEU A 193 6.99 -1.46 11.32
CA LEU A 193 6.36 -0.70 12.41
C LEU A 193 5.53 -1.60 13.32
N LEU A 194 4.67 -2.46 12.75
CA LEU A 194 3.81 -3.35 13.53
C LEU A 194 4.62 -4.23 14.48
N PHE A 195 5.65 -4.89 13.97
CA PHE A 195 6.49 -5.77 14.80
C PHE A 195 7.30 -5.02 15.87
N ASN A 196 7.71 -3.77 15.61
CA ASN A 196 8.50 -3.00 16.56
C ASN A 196 7.63 -2.20 17.56
N HIS A 197 6.42 -1.78 17.21
CA HIS A 197 5.61 -0.84 18.01
C HIS A 197 4.18 -1.31 18.31
N GLY A 198 3.78 -2.48 17.82
CA GLY A 198 2.42 -3.01 17.98
C GLY A 198 1.37 -2.15 17.24
N LYS A 199 0.10 -2.49 17.41
CA LYS A 199 -1.02 -1.80 16.73
C LYS A 199 -1.11 -0.33 17.13
N LYS A 200 -1.15 -0.05 18.44
CA LYS A 200 -1.35 1.31 18.98
C LYS A 200 -0.19 2.23 18.61
N GLY A 201 1.06 1.81 18.89
CA GLY A 201 2.24 2.62 18.58
C GLY A 201 2.40 2.87 17.08
N THR A 202 2.14 1.87 16.24
CA THR A 202 2.14 2.04 14.78
C THR A 202 1.12 3.08 14.32
N LYS A 203 -0.11 3.02 14.84
CA LYS A 203 -1.18 3.97 14.50
C LYS A 203 -0.81 5.39 14.89
N GLU A 204 -0.32 5.60 16.10
CA GLU A 204 0.15 6.90 16.60
C GLU A 204 1.30 7.48 15.76
N ILE A 205 2.33 6.67 15.48
CA ILE A 205 3.47 7.07 14.64
C ILE A 205 3.00 7.50 13.24
N LEU A 206 2.12 6.73 12.62
CA LEU A 206 1.61 7.05 11.28
C LEU A 206 0.73 8.31 11.28
N GLN A 207 -0.10 8.51 12.30
CA GLN A 207 -0.94 9.72 12.44
C GLN A 207 -0.08 10.98 12.55
N ASN A 208 0.94 10.95 13.41
CA ASN A 208 1.86 12.06 13.62
C ASN A 208 2.77 12.36 12.43
N SER A 209 2.86 11.43 11.47
CA SER A 209 3.68 11.56 10.26
C SER A 209 2.93 12.19 9.07
N ILE A 210 1.66 12.52 9.23
CA ILE A 210 0.81 13.02 8.16
C ILE A 210 0.57 14.52 8.35
N VAL A 211 0.93 15.30 7.31
CA VAL A 211 0.58 16.71 7.20
C VAL A 211 -0.33 16.89 5.99
N THR A 212 -1.49 17.47 6.18
CA THR A 212 -2.44 17.75 5.09
C THR A 212 -2.50 19.26 4.87
N SER A 213 -2.26 19.70 3.63
CA SER A 213 -2.43 21.06 3.17
C SER A 213 -3.47 21.15 2.06
N SER A 214 -4.20 22.22 2.01
CA SER A 214 -5.12 22.59 0.94
C SER A 214 -4.44 23.44 -0.11
#